data_40610684ed968b727c3250211f301bab
#
_entry.id   40610684ed968b727c3250211f301bab
#
_cell.length_a   1.000
_cell.length_b   1.000
_cell.length_c   1.000
_cell.angle_alpha   90.00
_cell.angle_beta   90.00
_cell.angle_gamma   90.00
#
_symmetry.space_group_name_H-M   'P 1'
#
loop_
_entity.id
_entity.type
_entity.pdbx_description
1 polymer ?
#
loop_
_entity_poly.entity_id
_entity_poly.type
_entity_poly.pdbx_seq_one_letter_code
_entity_poly.pdbx_strand_id
1 'polypeptide(L)'
;MDFFYPNRTNQMWEIFGLVFFGDSQHFVDGKTFRKEEIIKLLEEQGIAIFDTAYRVRRLRDNASDKFLEVIEKTDISALLSQIPLCHDIVCTGQKSTETLCEDYGAQIPKMGEYSTFVIADRSMRLWRMPSSSRAFPMKLEEKARYYQRLLLRTP
;
A
#
# COMPACT_ATOMS: atom_id res chain seq x y z
N MET A 1 -15.25 4.75 8.66
CA MET A 1 -14.11 4.04 8.05
C MET A 1 -12.91 4.15 8.96
N ASP A 2 -12.30 3.05 9.25
CA ASP A 2 -11.09 3.03 10.05
C ASP A 2 -9.93 3.65 9.28
N PHE A 3 -9.07 4.35 10.00
CA PHE A 3 -7.90 4.97 9.41
C PHE A 3 -6.80 3.91 9.22
N PHE A 4 -6.24 3.85 8.01
CA PHE A 4 -5.19 2.88 7.69
C PHE A 4 -3.85 3.31 8.27
N TYR A 5 -3.07 2.32 8.71
CA TYR A 5 -1.73 2.52 9.29
C TYR A 5 -1.74 3.50 10.47
N PRO A 6 -2.62 3.29 11.47
CA PRO A 6 -2.75 4.26 12.57
C PRO A 6 -1.57 4.25 13.55
N ASN A 7 -0.78 3.19 13.56
CA ASN A 7 0.30 2.99 14.54
C ASN A 7 1.65 3.39 13.96
N ARG A 8 2.51 3.96 14.84
CA ARG A 8 3.88 4.34 14.48
C ARG A 8 4.78 3.15 14.15
N THR A 9 4.31 1.91 14.35
CA THR A 9 4.99 0.69 13.89
C THR A 9 4.96 0.54 12.37
N ASN A 10 4.08 1.27 11.68
CA ASN A 10 4.06 1.35 10.24
C ASN A 10 4.57 2.72 9.77
N GLN A 11 5.43 2.73 8.76
CA GLN A 11 6.09 3.93 8.29
C GLN A 11 5.43 4.57 7.06
N MET A 12 4.23 4.14 6.68
CA MET A 12 3.58 4.64 5.45
C MET A 12 3.49 6.16 5.43
N TRP A 13 3.03 6.76 6.53
CA TRP A 13 2.85 8.22 6.57
C TRP A 13 4.16 8.98 6.70
N GLU A 14 5.19 8.36 7.29
CA GLU A 14 6.53 8.92 7.26
C GLU A 14 7.11 8.89 5.85
N ILE A 15 6.85 7.82 5.10
CA ILE A 15 7.22 7.71 3.67
C ILE A 15 6.52 8.80 2.87
N PHE A 16 5.22 8.98 3.06
CA PHE A 16 4.46 10.03 2.37
C PHE A 16 4.98 11.43 2.71
N GLY A 17 5.33 11.66 3.97
CA GLY A 17 5.95 12.92 4.38
C GLY A 17 7.25 13.20 3.64
N LEU A 18 8.11 12.20 3.53
CA LEU A 18 9.36 12.34 2.76
C LEU A 18 9.11 12.58 1.28
N VAL A 19 8.20 11.83 0.66
CA VAL A 19 7.94 11.91 -0.77
C VAL A 19 7.35 13.26 -1.17
N PHE A 20 6.34 13.73 -0.44
CA PHE A 20 5.58 14.92 -0.84
C PHE A 20 6.10 16.21 -0.22
N PHE A 21 6.76 16.14 0.93
CA PHE A 21 7.18 17.35 1.68
C PHE A 21 8.66 17.36 2.06
N GLY A 22 9.39 16.29 1.78
CA GLY A 22 10.79 16.18 2.18
C GLY A 22 10.98 16.08 3.68
N ASP A 23 9.95 15.70 4.42
CA ASP A 23 9.96 15.69 5.89
C ASP A 23 9.20 14.45 6.40
N SER A 24 9.93 13.49 6.96
CA SER A 24 9.33 12.26 7.49
C SER A 24 8.38 12.52 8.65
N GLN A 25 8.51 13.66 9.32
CA GLN A 25 7.70 14.03 10.49
C GLN A 25 6.51 14.91 10.13
N HIS A 26 6.32 15.23 8.85
CA HIS A 26 5.25 16.12 8.42
C HIS A 26 3.87 15.71 8.94
N PHE A 27 3.56 14.42 8.91
CA PHE A 27 2.28 13.90 9.36
C PHE A 27 2.31 13.32 10.78
N VAL A 28 3.44 13.43 11.47
CA VAL A 28 3.61 12.86 12.81
C VAL A 28 3.16 13.86 13.86
N ASP A 29 2.35 13.39 14.81
CA ASP A 29 1.89 14.17 15.96
C ASP A 29 2.09 13.35 17.24
N GLY A 30 3.28 13.46 17.84
CA GLY A 30 3.66 12.67 19.00
C GLY A 30 3.67 11.17 18.68
N LYS A 31 2.79 10.42 19.32
CA LYS A 31 2.66 8.98 19.10
C LYS A 31 1.63 8.64 18.03
N THR A 32 0.99 9.63 17.46
CA THR A 32 -0.06 9.47 16.46
C THR A 32 0.30 10.20 15.17
N PHE A 33 -0.66 10.24 14.23
CA PHE A 33 -0.49 10.93 12.95
C PHE A 33 -1.57 12.00 12.78
N ARG A 34 -1.29 12.98 11.93
CA ARG A 34 -2.23 14.07 11.57
C ARG A 34 -3.24 13.54 10.54
N LYS A 35 -4.24 12.83 11.03
CA LYS A 35 -5.21 12.09 10.22
C LYS A 35 -5.89 12.93 9.14
N GLU A 36 -6.39 14.12 9.50
CA GLU A 36 -7.11 14.96 8.57
C GLU A 36 -6.22 15.46 7.42
N GLU A 37 -4.96 15.79 7.73
CA GLU A 37 -4.01 16.22 6.71
C GLU A 37 -3.65 15.09 5.76
N ILE A 38 -3.53 13.87 6.28
CA ILE A 38 -3.27 12.68 5.47
C ILE A 38 -4.44 12.42 4.52
N ILE A 39 -5.66 12.44 5.04
CA ILE A 39 -6.87 12.21 4.24
C ILE A 39 -6.96 13.26 3.12
N LYS A 40 -6.69 14.51 3.43
CA LYS A 40 -6.68 15.58 2.45
C LYS A 40 -5.68 15.32 1.33
N LEU A 41 -4.46 14.90 1.68
CA LEU A 41 -3.44 14.56 0.67
C LEU A 41 -3.89 13.42 -0.22
N LEU A 42 -4.45 12.35 0.37
CA LEU A 42 -4.92 11.20 -0.38
C LEU A 42 -6.01 11.59 -1.37
N GLU A 43 -6.94 12.43 -0.95
CA GLU A 43 -8.00 12.93 -1.83
C GLU A 43 -7.43 13.80 -2.95
N GLU A 44 -6.51 14.71 -2.64
CA GLU A 44 -5.87 15.58 -3.64
C GLU A 44 -5.07 14.78 -4.67
N GLN A 45 -4.43 13.69 -4.25
CA GLN A 45 -3.61 12.86 -5.13
C GLN A 45 -4.39 11.73 -5.80
N GLY A 46 -5.66 11.56 -5.46
CA GLY A 46 -6.48 10.50 -6.02
C GLY A 46 -6.03 9.11 -5.58
N ILE A 47 -5.63 8.96 -4.34
CA ILE A 47 -5.15 7.69 -3.78
C ILE A 47 -6.22 7.07 -2.89
N ALA A 48 -6.60 5.83 -3.18
CA ALA A 48 -7.46 5.03 -2.33
C ALA A 48 -6.64 3.92 -1.67
N ILE A 49 -6.92 3.62 -0.43
CA ILE A 49 -6.19 2.59 0.32
C ILE A 49 -7.16 1.53 0.81
N PHE A 50 -6.75 0.27 0.69
CA PHE A 50 -7.51 -0.86 1.22
C PHE A 50 -6.56 -2.04 1.46
N ASP A 51 -6.97 -2.95 2.36
CA ASP A 51 -6.19 -4.15 2.63
C ASP A 51 -6.49 -5.26 1.63
N THR A 52 -5.48 -6.07 1.28
CA THR A 52 -5.68 -7.24 0.43
C THR A 52 -6.43 -8.36 1.14
N ALA A 53 -6.40 -8.36 2.47
CA ALA A 53 -7.12 -9.32 3.28
C ALA A 53 -8.13 -8.58 4.15
N TYR A 54 -9.41 -8.89 4.00
CA TYR A 54 -10.47 -8.29 4.79
C TYR A 54 -10.48 -8.85 6.20
N ARG A 55 -10.26 -10.17 6.34
CA ARG A 55 -10.19 -10.86 7.62
C ARG A 55 -8.95 -11.72 7.67
N VAL A 56 -8.18 -11.61 8.76
CA VAL A 56 -6.97 -12.39 8.98
C VAL A 56 -6.94 -12.97 10.39
N ARG A 57 -6.19 -14.04 10.55
CA ARG A 57 -5.87 -14.60 11.85
C ARG A 57 -4.36 -14.63 11.99
N ARG A 58 -3.84 -14.05 13.07
CA ARG A 58 -2.41 -14.05 13.33
C ARG A 58 -1.98 -15.42 13.82
N LEU A 59 -0.91 -15.94 13.23
CA LEU A 59 -0.27 -17.17 13.66
C LEU A 59 0.90 -16.80 14.58
N ARG A 60 1.09 -17.54 15.67
CA ARG A 60 2.22 -17.34 16.60
C ARG A 60 2.27 -15.95 17.24
N ASP A 61 1.16 -15.25 17.33
CA ASP A 61 1.13 -13.91 17.91
C ASP A 61 2.15 -12.95 17.31
N ASN A 62 2.43 -13.08 16.02
CA ASN A 62 3.47 -12.32 15.34
C ASN A 62 2.84 -11.33 14.36
N ALA A 63 3.34 -10.08 14.36
CA ALA A 63 2.86 -9.03 13.46
C ALA A 63 3.44 -9.14 12.05
N SER A 64 4.38 -10.05 11.80
CA SER A 64 4.94 -10.27 10.47
C SER A 64 3.89 -10.85 9.53
N ASP A 65 3.84 -10.36 8.29
CA ASP A 65 2.89 -10.83 7.27
C ASP A 65 3.04 -12.32 6.98
N LYS A 66 4.21 -12.88 7.22
CA LYS A 66 4.48 -14.33 7.03
C LYS A 66 3.60 -15.21 7.90
N PHE A 67 3.18 -14.71 9.06
CA PHE A 67 2.46 -15.47 10.06
C PHE A 67 0.98 -15.08 10.13
N LEU A 68 0.46 -14.47 9.07
CA LEU A 68 -0.96 -14.18 8.94
C LEU A 68 -1.65 -15.27 8.12
N GLU A 69 -2.81 -15.72 8.59
CA GLU A 69 -3.69 -16.59 7.82
C GLU A 69 -4.81 -15.74 7.25
N VAL A 70 -4.93 -15.71 5.92
CA VAL A 70 -5.96 -14.94 5.25
C VAL A 70 -7.27 -15.73 5.29
N ILE A 71 -8.27 -15.20 6.01
CA ILE A 71 -9.57 -15.83 6.16
C ILE A 71 -10.54 -15.37 5.07
N GLU A 72 -10.51 -14.09 4.74
CA GLU A 72 -11.39 -13.51 3.73
C GLU A 72 -10.60 -12.48 2.93
N LYS A 73 -10.58 -12.64 1.62
CA LYS A 73 -9.85 -11.73 0.72
C LYS A 73 -10.72 -10.55 0.30
N THR A 74 -10.09 -9.40 0.12
CA THR A 74 -10.76 -8.20 -0.37
C THR A 74 -11.19 -8.38 -1.83
N ASP A 75 -12.42 -8.00 -2.14
CA ASP A 75 -12.95 -8.02 -3.51
C ASP A 75 -12.48 -6.76 -4.25
N ILE A 76 -11.35 -6.88 -4.94
CA ILE A 76 -10.74 -5.77 -5.68
C ILE A 76 -11.63 -5.35 -6.85
N SER A 77 -12.31 -6.29 -7.50
CA SER A 77 -13.22 -5.97 -8.60
C SER A 77 -14.33 -5.03 -8.15
N ALA A 78 -14.94 -5.32 -6.99
CA ALA A 78 -15.97 -4.46 -6.42
C ALA A 78 -15.43 -3.08 -6.06
N LEU A 79 -14.22 -3.00 -5.50
CA LEU A 79 -13.59 -1.72 -5.18
C LEU A 79 -13.31 -0.90 -6.43
N LEU A 80 -12.76 -1.53 -7.47
CA LEU A 80 -12.42 -0.84 -8.72
C LEU A 80 -13.66 -0.33 -9.46
N SER A 81 -14.81 -0.98 -9.29
CA SER A 81 -16.05 -0.50 -9.90
C SER A 81 -16.46 0.88 -9.38
N GLN A 82 -16.02 1.24 -8.17
CA GLN A 82 -16.31 2.53 -7.55
C GLN A 82 -15.31 3.62 -7.98
N ILE A 83 -14.19 3.24 -8.58
CA ILE A 83 -13.14 4.16 -9.02
C ILE A 83 -12.75 3.85 -10.47
N PRO A 84 -13.62 4.21 -11.45
CA PRO A 84 -13.46 3.75 -12.83
C PRO A 84 -12.22 4.28 -13.55
N LEU A 85 -11.59 5.33 -13.06
CA LEU A 85 -10.38 5.90 -13.67
C LEU A 85 -9.08 5.31 -13.13
N CYS A 86 -9.17 4.39 -12.16
CA CYS A 86 -7.99 3.77 -11.57
C CYS A 86 -7.39 2.73 -12.51
N HIS A 87 -6.10 2.86 -12.83
CA HIS A 87 -5.36 1.90 -13.65
C HIS A 87 -4.11 1.36 -12.97
N ASP A 88 -3.85 1.79 -11.74
CA ASP A 88 -2.67 1.38 -10.98
C ASP A 88 -3.10 0.83 -9.62
N ILE A 89 -2.59 -0.35 -9.28
CA ILE A 89 -2.73 -0.93 -7.96
C ILE A 89 -1.33 -1.03 -7.37
N VAL A 90 -1.18 -0.55 -6.14
CA VAL A 90 0.11 -0.58 -5.45
C VAL A 90 0.02 -1.55 -4.28
N CYS A 91 0.87 -2.57 -4.30
CA CYS A 91 0.96 -3.54 -3.21
C CYS A 91 2.18 -3.22 -2.36
N THR A 92 1.98 -3.15 -1.05
CA THR A 92 3.04 -2.87 -0.09
C THR A 92 3.48 -4.18 0.57
N GLY A 93 4.67 -4.66 0.20
CA GLY A 93 5.23 -5.89 0.73
C GLY A 93 4.91 -7.12 -0.09
N GLN A 94 5.62 -8.19 0.24
CA GLN A 94 5.58 -9.44 -0.52
C GLN A 94 4.21 -10.13 -0.45
N LYS A 95 3.64 -10.22 0.76
CA LYS A 95 2.41 -10.97 0.98
C LYS A 95 1.23 -10.38 0.21
N SER A 96 1.06 -9.05 0.24
CA SER A 96 -0.02 -8.40 -0.49
C SER A 96 0.15 -8.57 -2.00
N THR A 97 1.39 -8.50 -2.49
CA THR A 97 1.70 -8.72 -3.90
C THR A 97 1.33 -10.13 -4.33
N GLU A 98 1.79 -11.13 -3.57
CA GLU A 98 1.50 -12.54 -3.87
C GLU A 98 0.00 -12.83 -3.87
N THR A 99 -0.72 -12.29 -2.90
CA THR A 99 -2.17 -12.51 -2.77
C THR A 99 -2.91 -11.99 -3.99
N LEU A 100 -2.61 -10.77 -4.43
CA LEU A 100 -3.26 -10.19 -5.62
C LEU A 100 -2.84 -10.90 -6.90
N CYS A 101 -1.57 -11.22 -7.05
CA CYS A 101 -1.10 -11.93 -8.25
C CYS A 101 -1.76 -13.30 -8.39
N GLU A 102 -1.89 -14.03 -7.28
CA GLU A 102 -2.57 -15.33 -7.28
C GLU A 102 -4.03 -15.21 -7.70
N ASP A 103 -4.75 -14.21 -7.17
CA ASP A 103 -6.17 -14.05 -7.43
C ASP A 103 -6.49 -13.65 -8.87
N TYR A 104 -5.61 -12.86 -9.51
CA TYR A 104 -5.89 -12.31 -10.84
C TYR A 104 -4.93 -12.80 -11.92
N GLY A 105 -4.13 -13.81 -11.62
CA GLY A 105 -3.25 -14.42 -12.60
C GLY A 105 -2.13 -13.51 -13.10
N ALA A 106 -1.74 -12.53 -12.32
CA ALA A 106 -0.65 -11.63 -12.66
C ALA A 106 0.71 -12.22 -12.26
N GLN A 107 1.75 -11.87 -12.99
CA GLN A 107 3.10 -12.22 -12.60
C GLN A 107 3.55 -11.36 -11.43
N ILE A 108 4.34 -11.94 -10.51
CA ILE A 108 4.88 -11.19 -9.37
C ILE A 108 6.01 -10.30 -9.88
N PRO A 109 5.88 -8.96 -9.83
CA PRO A 109 6.94 -8.08 -10.30
C PRO A 109 8.08 -8.01 -9.29
N LYS A 110 9.23 -7.54 -9.74
CA LYS A 110 10.34 -7.20 -8.85
C LYS A 110 9.96 -5.97 -8.04
N MET A 111 10.58 -5.83 -6.85
CA MET A 111 10.37 -4.65 -6.01
C MET A 111 10.65 -3.37 -6.78
N GLY A 112 9.71 -2.42 -6.75
CA GLY A 112 9.80 -1.16 -7.47
C GLY A 112 9.34 -1.21 -8.91
N GLU A 113 8.93 -2.37 -9.40
CA GLU A 113 8.44 -2.56 -10.77
C GLU A 113 6.97 -2.93 -10.79
N TYR A 114 6.41 -3.09 -11.98
CA TYR A 114 5.02 -3.50 -12.12
C TYR A 114 4.85 -4.63 -13.14
N SER A 115 3.75 -5.35 -13.01
CA SER A 115 3.25 -6.27 -14.01
C SER A 115 1.86 -5.81 -14.46
N THR A 116 1.40 -6.31 -15.60
CA THR A 116 0.09 -5.93 -16.13
C THR A 116 -0.88 -7.09 -16.02
N PHE A 117 -2.14 -6.77 -15.85
CA PHE A 117 -3.21 -7.75 -15.87
C PHE A 117 -4.52 -7.06 -16.25
N VAL A 118 -5.56 -7.83 -16.51
CA VAL A 118 -6.86 -7.29 -16.90
C VAL A 118 -7.90 -7.73 -15.86
N ILE A 119 -8.72 -6.78 -15.44
CA ILE A 119 -9.85 -7.05 -14.56
C ILE A 119 -11.07 -6.28 -15.10
N ALA A 120 -12.19 -7.00 -15.34
CA ALA A 120 -13.42 -6.40 -15.87
C ALA A 120 -13.15 -5.54 -17.14
N ASP A 121 -12.36 -6.06 -18.06
CA ASP A 121 -11.95 -5.40 -19.32
C ASP A 121 -11.10 -4.16 -19.14
N ARG A 122 -10.60 -3.91 -17.94
CA ARG A 122 -9.71 -2.79 -17.63
C ARG A 122 -8.29 -3.29 -17.53
N SER A 123 -7.38 -2.66 -18.26
CA SER A 123 -5.95 -2.95 -18.18
C SER A 123 -5.37 -2.27 -16.95
N MET A 124 -4.74 -3.05 -16.08
CA MET A 124 -4.20 -2.58 -14.79
C MET A 124 -2.70 -2.81 -14.71
N ARG A 125 -2.02 -1.92 -14.01
CA ARG A 125 -0.63 -2.10 -13.59
C ARG A 125 -0.61 -2.41 -12.10
N LEU A 126 0.07 -3.50 -11.74
CA LEU A 126 0.22 -3.91 -10.35
C LEU A 126 1.67 -3.68 -9.94
N TRP A 127 1.87 -2.72 -9.05
CA TRP A 127 3.19 -2.31 -8.57
C TRP A 127 3.55 -3.03 -7.28
N ARG A 128 4.80 -3.47 -7.18
CA ARG A 128 5.31 -4.04 -5.93
C ARG A 128 6.23 -3.04 -5.25
N MET A 129 5.83 -2.56 -4.07
CA MET A 129 6.63 -1.65 -3.25
C MET A 129 7.13 -2.37 -2.01
N PRO A 130 8.22 -1.90 -1.38
CA PRO A 130 8.67 -2.49 -0.14
C PRO A 130 7.62 -2.33 0.95
N SER A 131 7.60 -3.25 1.90
CA SER A 131 6.70 -3.15 3.06
C SER A 131 6.97 -1.84 3.80
N SER A 132 5.90 -1.20 4.21
CA SER A 132 5.98 0.01 5.04
C SER A 132 6.09 -0.30 6.53
N SER A 133 6.08 -1.57 6.92
CA SER A 133 6.27 -1.98 8.30
C SER A 133 7.68 -1.59 8.78
N ARG A 134 7.75 -1.05 10.00
CA ARG A 134 9.03 -0.72 10.62
C ARG A 134 9.91 -1.96 10.78
N ALA A 135 9.31 -3.14 10.90
CA ALA A 135 10.03 -4.41 11.02
C ALA A 135 10.71 -4.85 9.72
N PHE A 136 10.32 -4.29 8.55
CA PHE A 136 10.96 -4.63 7.29
C PHE A 136 12.36 -4.02 7.23
N PRO A 137 13.42 -4.83 7.01
CA PRO A 137 14.82 -4.38 7.17
C PRO A 137 15.31 -3.53 5.99
N MET A 138 14.76 -2.35 5.84
CA MET A 138 15.17 -1.36 4.84
C MET A 138 15.07 0.02 5.48
N LYS A 139 16.01 0.89 5.18
CA LYS A 139 16.00 2.25 5.71
C LYS A 139 14.80 3.04 5.18
N LEU A 140 14.29 3.95 5.99
CA LEU A 140 13.15 4.78 5.63
C LEU A 140 13.37 5.53 4.32
N GLU A 141 14.55 6.12 4.15
CA GLU A 141 14.91 6.87 2.95
C GLU A 141 14.93 5.99 1.69
N GLU A 142 15.35 4.74 1.82
CA GLU A 142 15.33 3.79 0.71
C GLU A 142 13.90 3.40 0.35
N LYS A 143 13.06 3.15 1.35
CA LYS A 143 11.64 2.89 1.13
C LYS A 143 11.01 4.06 0.38
N ALA A 144 11.27 5.28 0.84
CA ALA A 144 10.72 6.48 0.23
C ALA A 144 11.14 6.63 -1.24
N ARG A 145 12.35 6.24 -1.61
CA ARG A 145 12.79 6.30 -3.02
C ARG A 145 11.95 5.42 -3.93
N TYR A 146 11.58 4.22 -3.46
CA TYR A 146 10.70 3.34 -4.22
C TYR A 146 9.34 3.97 -4.44
N TYR A 147 8.73 4.48 -3.37
CA TYR A 147 7.41 5.12 -3.45
C TYR A 147 7.44 6.41 -4.27
N GLN A 148 8.54 7.14 -4.23
CA GLN A 148 8.69 8.38 -4.99
C GLN A 148 8.58 8.15 -6.49
N ARG A 149 9.14 7.07 -7.01
CA ARG A 149 9.07 6.72 -8.44
C ARG A 149 7.64 6.60 -8.93
N LEU A 150 6.75 6.12 -8.08
CA LEU A 150 5.35 5.94 -8.41
C LEU A 150 4.53 7.19 -8.11
N LEU A 151 4.67 7.74 -6.91
CA LEU A 151 3.79 8.80 -6.42
C LEU A 151 4.05 10.16 -7.06
N LEU A 152 5.26 10.46 -7.47
CA LEU A 152 5.62 11.72 -8.13
C LEU A 152 5.74 11.60 -9.65
N ARG A 153 5.32 10.48 -10.19
CA ARG A 153 5.33 10.25 -11.62
C ARG A 153 4.34 11.19 -12.31
N THR A 154 4.79 11.87 -13.38
CA THR A 154 3.86 12.69 -14.18
C THR A 154 3.02 11.80 -15.07
N PRO A 155 1.74 12.16 -15.26
CA PRO A 155 0.86 11.40 -16.15
C PRO A 155 1.30 11.46 -17.60
#